data_4c88f558f15a43e0b28709ce87382353
#
_entry.id   4c88f558f15a43e0b28709ce87382353
#
_cell.length_a   1.000
_cell.length_b   1.000
_cell.length_c   1.000
_cell.angle_alpha   90.00
_cell.angle_beta   90.00
_cell.angle_gamma   90.00
#
_symmetry.space_group_name_H-M   'P 1'
#
loop_
_entity.id
_entity.type
_entity.pdbx_description
1 polymer ?
#
loop_
_entity_poly.entity_id
_entity_poly.type
_entity_poly.pdbx_seq_one_letter_code
_entity_poly.pdbx_strand_id
1 'polypeptide(L)'
;MEETLASQKMAKIDLINSLEKISSEIPDRILKLDGFILKENQKEELEILIFRGYSSSTTHPIEIDSEKKVIALTYIITNFRLYKAPLTETEDNFIRENQNSVFFLNQKNWI
;
A
#
# COMPACT_ATOMS: atom_id res chain seq x y z
N MET A 1 10.82 -22.30 -3.37
CA MET A 1 11.50 -21.09 -2.95
C MET A 1 11.68 -20.09 -4.06
N GLU A 2 12.05 -20.55 -5.23
CA GLU A 2 12.11 -19.66 -6.38
C GLU A 2 10.76 -19.06 -6.70
N GLU A 3 9.72 -19.84 -6.50
CA GLU A 3 8.37 -19.35 -6.71
C GLU A 3 8.05 -18.17 -5.79
N THR A 4 8.57 -18.23 -4.57
CA THR A 4 8.34 -17.16 -3.61
C THR A 4 8.98 -15.85 -4.08
N LEU A 5 10.20 -15.94 -4.61
CA LEU A 5 10.87 -14.75 -5.11
C LEU A 5 10.17 -14.19 -6.35
N ALA A 6 9.77 -15.05 -7.25
CA ALA A 6 9.05 -14.62 -8.44
C ALA A 6 7.73 -13.99 -8.05
N SER A 7 7.01 -14.59 -7.10
CA SER A 7 5.77 -14.04 -6.60
C SER A 7 5.97 -12.67 -5.97
N GLN A 8 7.06 -12.49 -5.24
CA GLN A 8 7.34 -11.21 -4.61
C GLN A 8 7.62 -10.12 -5.64
N LYS A 9 8.31 -10.45 -6.72
CA LYS A 9 8.57 -9.48 -7.77
C LYS A 9 7.30 -9.05 -8.49
N MET A 10 6.42 -9.99 -8.74
CA MET A 10 5.16 -9.70 -9.41
C MET A 10 4.16 -9.06 -8.46
N ALA A 11 4.30 -9.37 -7.17
CA ALA A 11 3.30 -9.05 -6.18
C ALA A 11 3.14 -7.56 -5.91
N LYS A 12 4.09 -6.71 -6.30
CA LYS A 12 3.94 -5.29 -6.01
C LYS A 12 2.74 -4.68 -6.70
N ILE A 13 2.55 -4.95 -7.99
CA ILE A 13 1.38 -4.46 -8.69
C ILE A 13 0.14 -5.20 -8.21
N ASP A 14 0.24 -6.52 -8.09
CA ASP A 14 -0.89 -7.32 -7.63
C ASP A 14 -1.26 -6.98 -6.20
N LEU A 15 -0.27 -6.65 -5.37
CA LEU A 15 -0.52 -6.25 -4.00
C LEU A 15 -1.40 -5.02 -3.95
N ILE A 16 -1.04 -3.97 -4.68
CA ILE A 16 -1.82 -2.74 -4.69
C ILE A 16 -3.23 -3.01 -5.22
N ASN A 17 -3.33 -3.75 -6.31
CA ASN A 17 -4.64 -4.08 -6.89
C ASN A 17 -5.51 -4.87 -5.91
N SER A 18 -4.92 -5.82 -5.22
CA SER A 18 -5.65 -6.63 -4.24
C SER A 18 -6.10 -5.80 -3.05
N LEU A 19 -5.24 -4.90 -2.57
CA LEU A 19 -5.58 -4.02 -1.46
C LEU A 19 -6.67 -3.04 -1.85
N GLU A 20 -6.62 -2.53 -3.08
CA GLU A 20 -7.68 -1.66 -3.58
C GLU A 20 -9.02 -2.37 -3.61
N LYS A 21 -9.02 -3.62 -4.06
CA LYS A 21 -10.24 -4.40 -4.11
C LYS A 21 -10.84 -4.60 -2.71
N ILE A 22 -10.00 -4.96 -1.75
CA ILE A 22 -10.46 -5.14 -0.37
C ILE A 22 -11.00 -3.82 0.17
N SER A 23 -10.29 -2.71 -0.09
CA SER A 23 -10.71 -1.41 0.42
C SER A 23 -12.05 -0.98 -0.17
N SER A 24 -12.36 -1.38 -1.39
CA SER A 24 -13.65 -1.07 -1.99
C SER A 24 -14.80 -1.76 -1.27
N GLU A 25 -14.53 -2.88 -0.62
CA GLU A 25 -15.53 -3.65 0.10
C GLU A 25 -15.66 -3.20 1.56
N ILE A 26 -14.71 -2.43 2.06
CA ILE A 26 -14.72 -1.91 3.42
C ILE A 26 -14.49 -0.40 3.34
N PRO A 27 -15.50 0.38 2.94
CA PRO A 27 -15.30 1.78 2.57
C PRO A 27 -14.99 2.73 3.72
N ASP A 28 -15.09 2.29 4.97
CA ASP A 28 -14.75 3.15 6.10
C ASP A 28 -13.36 2.84 6.66
N ARG A 29 -12.52 2.20 5.88
CA ARG A 29 -11.14 1.90 6.26
C ARG A 29 -10.17 2.55 5.31
N ILE A 30 -9.08 3.06 5.86
CA ILE A 30 -7.98 3.65 5.09
C ILE A 30 -6.73 2.84 5.42
N LEU A 31 -6.05 2.36 4.39
CA LEU A 31 -4.78 1.69 4.58
C LEU A 31 -3.67 2.62 4.11
N LYS A 32 -2.74 2.90 5.01
CA LYS A 32 -1.60 3.77 4.74
C LYS A 32 -0.35 2.92 4.59
N LEU A 33 0.30 3.02 3.46
CA LEU A 33 1.51 2.29 3.16
C LEU A 33 2.69 3.25 3.24
N ASP A 34 3.67 2.90 4.07
CA ASP A 34 4.90 3.65 4.19
C ASP A 34 6.02 2.90 3.52
N GLY A 35 6.90 3.63 2.85
CA GLY A 35 8.03 3.00 2.18
C GLY A 35 8.95 4.04 1.61
N PHE A 36 9.63 3.67 0.54
CA PHE A 36 10.55 4.60 -0.13
C PHE A 36 10.69 4.23 -1.60
N ILE A 37 11.12 5.22 -2.36
CA ILE A 37 11.43 5.08 -3.78
C ILE A 37 12.93 5.13 -3.93
N LEU A 38 13.46 4.22 -4.73
CA LEU A 38 14.87 4.23 -5.07
C LEU A 38 15.03 4.89 -6.43
N LYS A 39 15.71 6.05 -6.45
CA LYS A 39 16.02 6.77 -7.67
C LYS A 39 17.52 6.95 -7.74
N GLU A 40 18.13 6.36 -8.75
CA GLU A 40 19.56 6.45 -8.93
C GLU A 40 20.26 6.05 -7.64
N ASN A 41 20.88 6.96 -6.94
CA ASN A 41 21.55 6.66 -5.68
C ASN A 41 20.83 7.30 -4.50
N GLN A 42 19.58 7.70 -4.70
CA GLN A 42 18.82 8.37 -3.67
C GLN A 42 17.64 7.56 -3.22
N LYS A 43 17.28 7.74 -1.96
CA LYS A 43 16.16 7.08 -1.33
C LYS A 43 15.20 8.16 -0.87
N GLU A 44 13.99 8.16 -1.42
CA GLU A 44 12.99 9.16 -1.08
C GLU A 44 11.81 8.51 -0.39
N GLU A 45 11.29 9.14 0.64
CA GLU A 45 10.15 8.61 1.36
C GLU A 45 8.92 8.56 0.47
N LEU A 46 8.13 7.52 0.66
CA LEU A 46 6.91 7.31 -0.08
C LEU A 46 5.79 6.99 0.89
N GLU A 47 4.64 7.60 0.67
CA GLU A 47 3.43 7.28 1.41
C GLU A 47 2.29 7.12 0.43
N ILE A 48 1.57 6.00 0.57
CA ILE A 48 0.43 5.70 -0.29
C ILE A 48 -0.78 5.49 0.61
N LEU A 49 -1.91 6.07 0.23
CA LEU A 49 -3.18 5.84 0.90
C LEU A 49 -4.09 5.03 -0.01
N ILE A 50 -4.70 4.00 0.53
CA ILE A 50 -5.68 3.18 -0.19
C ILE A 50 -7.01 3.33 0.50
N PHE A 51 -8.01 3.83 -0.23
CA PHE A 51 -9.31 4.14 0.31
C PHE A 51 -10.37 4.00 -0.75
N ARG A 52 -11.43 3.26 -0.42
CA ARG A 52 -12.59 3.06 -1.29
C ARG A 52 -12.24 2.59 -2.69
N GLY A 53 -11.25 1.70 -2.77
CA GLY A 53 -10.84 1.12 -4.03
C GLY A 53 -9.81 1.89 -4.81
N TYR A 54 -9.32 3.01 -4.28
CA TYR A 54 -8.36 3.86 -4.97
C TYR A 54 -7.10 4.05 -4.15
N SER A 55 -5.99 4.18 -4.87
CA SER A 55 -4.70 4.46 -4.27
C SER A 55 -4.23 5.84 -4.68
N SER A 56 -3.61 6.56 -3.74
CA SER A 56 -3.02 7.85 -4.03
C SER A 56 -1.73 8.01 -3.25
N SER A 57 -0.77 8.71 -3.85
CA SER A 57 0.47 9.03 -3.16
C SER A 57 0.34 10.43 -2.55
N THR A 58 0.75 10.54 -1.29
CA THR A 58 0.69 11.82 -0.60
C THR A 58 2.02 12.57 -0.67
N THR A 59 3.10 11.90 -1.06
CA THR A 59 4.44 12.46 -1.06
C THR A 59 4.97 12.81 -2.44
N HIS A 60 4.56 12.05 -3.45
CA HIS A 60 5.06 12.22 -4.81
C HIS A 60 3.91 12.11 -5.79
N PRO A 61 3.95 12.84 -6.90
CA PRO A 61 2.94 12.70 -7.95
C PRO A 61 3.19 11.42 -8.75
N ILE A 62 3.07 10.29 -8.09
CA ILE A 62 3.32 9.00 -8.71
C ILE A 62 2.02 8.46 -9.25
N GLU A 63 2.07 7.99 -10.48
CA GLU A 63 0.92 7.30 -11.06
C GLU A 63 0.96 5.85 -10.64
N ILE A 64 -0.02 5.44 -9.86
CA ILE A 64 -0.14 4.05 -9.44
C ILE A 64 -1.18 3.43 -10.34
N ASP A 65 -0.81 3.32 -11.60
CA ASP A 65 -1.66 2.77 -12.62
C ASP A 65 -1.07 1.45 -13.08
N SER A 66 -1.88 0.40 -13.05
CA SER A 66 -1.42 -0.92 -13.44
C SER A 66 -0.90 -0.96 -14.88
N GLU A 67 -1.36 -0.06 -15.73
CA GLU A 67 -0.88 -0.01 -17.11
C GLU A 67 0.55 0.50 -17.21
N LYS A 68 0.96 1.35 -16.28
CA LYS A 68 2.28 1.96 -16.35
C LYS A 68 3.36 1.19 -15.62
N LYS A 69 3.03 0.34 -14.75
CA LYS A 69 3.89 -0.66 -14.07
C LYS A 69 5.30 -0.24 -13.67
N VAL A 70 5.84 0.78 -14.29
CA VAL A 70 7.22 1.20 -14.06
C VAL A 70 7.47 1.54 -12.59
N ILE A 71 6.48 2.07 -11.91
CA ILE A 71 6.59 2.43 -10.51
C ILE A 71 6.77 1.22 -9.61
N ALA A 72 6.12 0.13 -9.96
CA ALA A 72 6.18 -1.08 -9.16
C ALA A 72 7.58 -1.65 -9.03
N LEU A 73 8.47 -1.24 -9.92
CA LEU A 73 9.84 -1.76 -9.93
C LEU A 73 10.79 -0.96 -9.05
N THR A 74 10.40 0.23 -8.65
CA THR A 74 11.32 1.15 -7.99
C THR A 74 10.94 1.52 -6.56
N TYR A 75 9.81 1.06 -6.05
CA TYR A 75 9.43 1.39 -4.69
C TYR A 75 9.40 0.16 -3.79
N ILE A 76 9.63 0.40 -2.51
CA ILE A 76 9.62 -0.64 -1.49
C ILE A 76 8.69 -0.19 -0.37
N ILE A 77 7.75 -1.05 0.01
CA ILE A 77 6.83 -0.79 1.10
C ILE A 77 7.36 -1.47 2.35
N THR A 78 7.48 -0.71 3.43
CA THR A 78 8.07 -1.21 4.66
C THR A 78 7.06 -1.36 5.79
N ASN A 79 5.91 -0.69 5.72
CA ASN A 79 4.93 -0.76 6.79
C ASN A 79 3.54 -0.48 6.26
N PHE A 80 2.54 -1.06 6.93
CA PHE A 80 1.13 -0.89 6.59
C PHE A 80 0.41 -0.50 7.87
N ARG A 81 -0.37 0.58 7.84
CA ARG A 81 -1.15 1.04 8.98
C ARG A 81 -2.60 1.22 8.56
N LEU A 82 -3.49 0.64 9.34
CA LEU A 82 -4.92 0.67 9.07
C LEU A 82 -5.61 1.66 9.99
N TYR A 83 -6.48 2.47 9.41
CA TYR A 83 -7.25 3.48 10.13
C TYR A 83 -8.72 3.38 9.78
N LYS A 84 -9.57 3.83 10.70
CA LYS A 84 -10.97 4.05 10.40
C LYS A 84 -11.08 5.45 9.79
N ALA A 85 -11.87 5.59 8.74
CA ALA A 85 -12.08 6.88 8.11
C ALA A 85 -12.90 7.80 9.03
N PRO A 86 -12.65 9.10 9.02
CA PRO A 86 -11.67 9.80 8.21
C PRO A 86 -10.27 9.74 8.84
N LEU A 87 -9.25 9.96 8.02
CA LEU A 87 -7.88 10.05 8.52
C LEU A 87 -7.68 11.45 9.10
N THR A 88 -7.28 11.52 10.36
CA THR A 88 -7.07 12.78 11.05
C THR A 88 -5.58 13.04 11.25
N GLU A 89 -5.22 14.30 11.49
CA GLU A 89 -3.82 14.66 11.73
C GLU A 89 -3.26 13.99 12.98
N THR A 90 -4.11 13.77 13.96
CA THR A 90 -3.70 13.13 15.21
C THR A 90 -3.70 11.61 15.13
N GLU A 91 -4.21 11.07 14.03
CA GLU A 91 -4.31 9.64 13.80
C GLU A 91 -5.06 8.91 14.93
N ASP A 92 -6.06 9.57 15.47
CA ASP A 92 -6.88 9.01 16.55
C ASP A 92 -7.66 7.77 16.12
N ASN A 93 -7.83 7.59 14.83
CA ASN A 93 -8.61 6.48 14.28
C ASN A 93 -7.75 5.28 13.92
N PHE A 94 -6.54 5.24 14.42
CA PHE A 94 -5.64 4.12 14.16
C PHE A 94 -6.22 2.81 14.69
N ILE A 95 -6.15 1.75 13.88
CA ILE A 95 -6.67 0.44 14.24
C ILE A 95 -5.55 -0.55 14.51
N ARG A 96 -4.66 -0.73 13.53
CA ARG A 96 -3.55 -1.68 13.67
C ARG A 96 -2.50 -1.45 12.61
N GLU A 97 -1.34 -2.05 12.79
CA GLU A 97 -0.29 -1.99 11.81
C GLU A 97 0.41 -3.33 11.69
N ASN A 98 1.06 -3.54 10.57
CA ASN A 98 1.84 -4.73 10.33
C ASN A 98 2.83 -4.43 9.22
N GLN A 99 4.01 -5.01 9.31
CA GLN A 99 5.04 -4.82 8.30
C GLN A 99 4.95 -5.83 7.17
N ASN A 100 4.14 -6.86 7.35
CA ASN A 100 4.00 -7.92 6.37
C ASN A 100 2.82 -7.64 5.44
N SER A 101 3.11 -7.56 4.13
CA SER A 101 2.08 -7.27 3.14
C SER A 101 0.96 -8.31 3.13
N VAL A 102 1.29 -9.56 3.43
CA VAL A 102 0.30 -10.63 3.41
C VAL A 102 -0.78 -10.45 4.48
N PHE A 103 -0.42 -9.79 5.59
CA PHE A 103 -1.38 -9.58 6.67
C PHE A 103 -2.65 -8.88 6.18
N PHE A 104 -2.49 -7.81 5.40
CA PHE A 104 -3.64 -7.03 4.93
C PHE A 104 -4.25 -7.57 3.63
N LEU A 105 -3.71 -8.64 3.09
CA LEU A 105 -4.37 -9.35 2.01
C LEU A 105 -5.54 -10.20 2.52
N ASN A 106 -5.64 -10.35 3.83
CA ASN A 106 -6.77 -11.01 4.46
C ASN A 106 -7.76 -9.93 4.91
N GLN A 107 -8.95 -9.93 4.30
CA GLN A 107 -9.97 -8.92 4.56
C GLN A 107 -10.34 -8.83 6.04
N LYS A 108 -10.26 -9.94 6.76
CA LYS A 108 -10.58 -9.97 8.18
C LYS A 108 -9.68 -9.06 9.00
N ASN A 109 -8.49 -8.78 8.52
CA ASN A 109 -7.55 -7.93 9.23
C ASN A 109 -7.83 -6.45 9.06
N TRP A 110 -8.82 -6.11 8.24
CA TRP A 110 -9.25 -4.73 8.04
C TRP A 110 -10.40 -4.34 8.98
N ILE A 111 -10.90 -5.25 9.75
CA ILE A 111 -12.09 -5.01 10.61
C ILE A 111 -11.72 -4.60 12.02
#